data_8e8c36f98bcaab1adc93f1169d8ee870
#
_entry.id   8e8c36f98bcaab1adc93f1169d8ee870
#
_cell.length_a   1.000
_cell.length_b   1.000
_cell.length_c   1.000
_cell.angle_alpha   90.00
_cell.angle_beta   90.00
_cell.angle_gamma   90.00
#
_symmetry.space_group_name_H-M   'P 1'
#
loop_
_entity.id
_entity.type
_entity.pdbx_description
1 polymer ?
#
loop_
_entity_poly.entity_id
_entity_poly.type
_entity_poly.pdbx_seq_one_letter_code
_entity_poly.pdbx_strand_id
1 'polypeptide(L)'
;EYHKRIVAAIIKNKSFRPSVFEASLPPQKYARIQENLWRFQGGFFIQERPIRSYPYAAGANIFGYIGEVDTNYLKKHAEDGYQSGDYAGMTGLEASYEKALMGERGVQVLIKDQLNRIQGSYENGAMDKEAVAGSNLYTSLDIDLQEFGEKLMQNKVGSIVAIDPKTGGIIAMVSSPTYNPGYLTGPERRRHFSEL
;
A
#
# COMPACT_ATOMS: atom_id res chain seq x y z
N GLU A 1 -21.49 -3.39 -16.63
CA GLU A 1 -20.08 -3.02 -16.43
C GLU A 1 -19.37 -4.02 -15.51
N TYR A 2 -19.89 -4.30 -14.30
CA TYR A 2 -19.30 -5.25 -13.35
C TYR A 2 -19.13 -6.67 -13.93
N HIS A 3 -20.13 -7.19 -14.62
CA HIS A 3 -20.06 -8.51 -15.25
C HIS A 3 -18.88 -8.62 -16.25
N LYS A 4 -18.67 -7.61 -17.08
CA LYS A 4 -17.53 -7.57 -18.03
C LYS A 4 -16.19 -7.54 -17.30
N ARG A 5 -16.08 -6.80 -16.19
CA ARG A 5 -14.87 -6.76 -15.35
C ARG A 5 -14.56 -8.12 -14.71
N ILE A 6 -15.58 -8.81 -14.18
CA ILE A 6 -15.43 -10.16 -13.62
C ILE A 6 -14.92 -11.12 -14.68
N VAL A 7 -15.57 -11.18 -15.83
CA VAL A 7 -15.20 -12.10 -16.92
C VAL A 7 -13.77 -11.80 -17.40
N ALA A 8 -13.40 -10.53 -17.58
CA ALA A 8 -12.04 -10.15 -17.96
C ALA A 8 -11.00 -10.55 -16.91
N ALA A 9 -11.30 -10.39 -15.62
CA ALA A 9 -10.42 -10.78 -14.53
C ALA A 9 -10.24 -12.31 -14.48
N ILE A 10 -11.31 -13.10 -14.66
CA ILE A 10 -11.26 -14.56 -14.72
C ILE A 10 -10.43 -15.03 -15.92
N ILE A 11 -10.61 -14.44 -17.09
CA ILE A 11 -9.86 -14.80 -18.31
C ILE A 11 -8.38 -14.46 -18.16
N LYS A 12 -8.05 -13.33 -17.54
CA LYS A 12 -6.68 -12.88 -17.32
C LYS A 12 -5.93 -13.81 -16.35
N ASN A 13 -6.59 -14.29 -15.33
CA ASN A 13 -6.02 -15.19 -14.35
C ASN A 13 -6.49 -16.62 -14.64
N LYS A 14 -5.55 -17.50 -15.03
CA LYS A 14 -5.85 -18.92 -15.17
C LYS A 14 -6.56 -19.43 -13.91
N SER A 15 -7.47 -20.37 -14.05
CA SER A 15 -8.47 -20.85 -13.06
C SER A 15 -7.97 -21.23 -11.65
N PHE A 16 -6.65 -21.27 -11.43
CA PHE A 16 -6.04 -21.65 -10.16
C PHE A 16 -5.64 -20.45 -9.27
N ARG A 17 -5.72 -19.21 -9.78
CA ARG A 17 -5.32 -18.02 -9.02
C ARG A 17 -6.51 -17.12 -8.75
N PRO A 18 -6.63 -16.59 -7.54
CA PRO A 18 -7.66 -15.62 -7.23
C PRO A 18 -7.47 -14.33 -8.05
N SER A 19 -8.59 -13.77 -8.49
CA SER A 19 -8.62 -12.52 -9.23
C SER A 19 -9.14 -11.42 -8.32
N VAL A 20 -8.44 -10.29 -8.23
CA VAL A 20 -8.94 -9.11 -7.52
C VAL A 20 -10.11 -8.55 -8.32
N PHE A 21 -11.30 -8.63 -7.74
CA PHE A 21 -12.53 -8.12 -8.35
C PHE A 21 -12.79 -6.66 -7.97
N GLU A 22 -12.64 -6.35 -6.70
CA GLU A 22 -12.77 -4.99 -6.17
C GLU A 22 -11.62 -4.74 -5.20
N ALA A 23 -10.89 -3.66 -5.41
CA ALA A 23 -9.83 -3.22 -4.51
C ALA A 23 -10.36 -2.12 -3.58
N SER A 24 -9.85 -2.07 -2.36
CA SER A 24 -10.12 -0.99 -1.39
C SER A 24 -11.62 -0.78 -1.12
N LEU A 25 -12.28 -1.78 -0.56
CA LEU A 25 -13.69 -1.69 -0.16
C LEU A 25 -13.86 -0.72 1.02
N PRO A 26 -14.71 0.31 0.89
CA PRO A 26 -15.10 1.14 2.03
C PRO A 26 -15.77 0.31 3.12
N PRO A 27 -15.63 0.67 4.43
CA PRO A 27 -16.15 -0.11 5.55
C PRO A 27 -17.65 -0.47 5.43
N GLN A 28 -18.47 0.46 4.92
CA GLN A 28 -19.91 0.23 4.75
C GLN A 28 -20.21 -0.80 3.66
N LYS A 29 -19.43 -0.79 2.55
CA LYS A 29 -19.59 -1.82 1.50
C LYS A 29 -19.05 -3.17 1.97
N TYR A 30 -17.94 -3.15 2.71
CA TYR A 30 -17.36 -4.33 3.32
C TYR A 30 -18.36 -5.04 4.23
N ALA A 31 -18.99 -4.33 5.16
CA ALA A 31 -19.98 -4.89 6.07
C ALA A 31 -21.13 -5.60 5.33
N ARG A 32 -21.68 -4.97 4.30
CA ARG A 32 -22.75 -5.57 3.47
C ARG A 32 -22.31 -6.83 2.72
N ILE A 33 -21.06 -6.87 2.26
CA ILE A 33 -20.52 -8.05 1.59
C ILE A 33 -20.31 -9.16 2.61
N GLN A 34 -19.75 -8.85 3.77
CA GLN A 34 -19.47 -9.79 4.84
C GLN A 34 -20.73 -10.48 5.34
N GLU A 35 -21.82 -9.74 5.56
CA GLU A 35 -23.13 -10.30 5.93
C GLU A 35 -23.69 -11.29 4.90
N ASN A 36 -23.33 -11.16 3.63
CA ASN A 36 -23.83 -11.97 2.53
C ASN A 36 -22.81 -12.98 1.97
N LEU A 37 -21.59 -13.06 2.53
CA LEU A 37 -20.54 -13.95 2.04
C LEU A 37 -20.94 -15.42 2.03
N TRP A 38 -21.77 -15.86 2.98
CA TRP A 38 -22.30 -17.21 3.05
C TRP A 38 -23.09 -17.63 1.80
N ARG A 39 -23.66 -16.66 1.06
CA ARG A 39 -24.37 -16.91 -0.21
C ARG A 39 -23.44 -17.24 -1.38
N PHE A 40 -22.16 -16.91 -1.25
CA PHE A 40 -21.13 -17.04 -2.30
C PHE A 40 -20.10 -18.11 -1.92
N GLN A 41 -20.51 -19.17 -1.24
CA GLN A 41 -19.62 -20.23 -0.77
C GLN A 41 -18.66 -20.71 -1.86
N GLY A 42 -17.36 -20.51 -1.61
CA GLY A 42 -16.28 -20.93 -2.51
C GLY A 42 -16.00 -20.00 -3.70
N GLY A 43 -16.81 -18.95 -3.93
CA GLY A 43 -16.63 -18.04 -5.07
C GLY A 43 -15.89 -16.75 -4.77
N PHE A 44 -16.06 -16.21 -3.57
CA PHE A 44 -15.43 -14.95 -3.16
C PHE A 44 -14.84 -15.08 -1.76
N PHE A 45 -13.71 -14.44 -1.56
CA PHE A 45 -13.11 -14.27 -0.23
C PHE A 45 -12.56 -12.85 -0.11
N ILE A 46 -12.43 -12.40 1.14
CA ILE A 46 -11.90 -11.09 1.46
C ILE A 46 -10.44 -11.27 1.86
N GLN A 47 -9.59 -10.44 1.29
CA GLN A 47 -8.19 -10.35 1.67
C GLN A 47 -7.94 -8.97 2.28
N GLU A 48 -7.55 -8.95 3.54
CA GLU A 48 -7.11 -7.74 4.22
C GLU A 48 -5.73 -7.33 3.70
N ARG A 49 -5.53 -6.02 3.53
CA ARG A 49 -4.25 -5.45 3.15
C ARG A 49 -3.97 -4.21 4.00
N PRO A 50 -2.76 -4.06 4.51
CA PRO A 50 -2.38 -2.84 5.20
C PRO A 50 -2.42 -1.65 4.23
N ILE A 51 -2.94 -0.53 4.72
CA ILE A 51 -2.98 0.74 3.98
C ILE A 51 -2.18 1.75 4.80
N ARG A 52 -1.35 2.56 4.13
CA ARG A 52 -0.66 3.68 4.76
C ARG A 52 -1.68 4.72 5.24
N SER A 53 -1.51 5.22 6.44
CA SER A 53 -2.29 6.31 6.99
C SER A 53 -1.35 7.43 7.42
N TYR A 54 -1.69 8.65 7.09
CA TYR A 54 -0.95 9.84 7.46
C TYR A 54 -1.82 10.68 8.40
N PRO A 55 -1.53 10.69 9.72
CA PRO A 55 -2.33 11.43 10.70
C PRO A 55 -2.19 12.94 10.55
N TYR A 56 -1.10 13.41 9.91
CA TYR A 56 -0.84 14.81 9.64
C TYR A 56 -0.93 15.10 8.15
N ALA A 57 -1.48 16.27 7.80
CA ALA A 57 -1.62 16.70 6.41
C ALA A 57 -0.36 17.43 5.91
N ALA A 58 0.82 17.02 6.37
CA ALA A 58 2.10 17.65 6.07
C ALA A 58 3.17 16.61 5.71
N GLY A 59 4.28 17.05 5.10
CA GLY A 59 5.43 16.22 4.79
C GLY A 59 5.28 15.36 3.53
N ALA A 60 4.28 15.59 2.68
CA ALA A 60 4.02 14.75 1.51
C ALA A 60 5.22 14.60 0.58
N ASN A 61 5.94 15.69 0.33
CA ASN A 61 7.12 15.70 -0.54
C ASN A 61 8.31 14.94 0.08
N ILE A 62 8.36 14.81 1.42
CA ILE A 62 9.41 14.07 2.13
C ILE A 62 9.05 12.60 2.24
N PHE A 63 7.86 12.30 2.78
CA PHE A 63 7.41 10.92 2.97
C PHE A 63 7.25 10.21 1.64
N GLY A 64 6.76 10.93 0.63
CA GLY A 64 6.39 10.33 -0.64
C GLY A 64 5.06 9.59 -0.53
N TYR A 65 4.87 8.60 -1.39
CA TYR A 65 3.67 7.79 -1.39
C TYR A 65 3.96 6.34 -1.79
N ILE A 66 3.06 5.45 -1.38
CA ILE A 66 3.05 4.07 -1.84
C ILE A 66 2.12 3.90 -3.05
N GLY A 67 2.50 3.02 -3.96
CA GLY A 67 1.72 2.72 -5.16
C GLY A 67 1.65 1.23 -5.43
N GLU A 68 0.61 0.82 -6.16
CA GLU A 68 0.54 -0.54 -6.69
C GLU A 68 1.66 -0.74 -7.71
N VAL A 69 2.42 -1.83 -7.57
CA VAL A 69 3.53 -2.14 -8.48
C VAL A 69 3.02 -2.46 -9.88
N ASP A 70 3.58 -1.81 -10.87
CA ASP A 70 3.31 -2.06 -12.28
C ASP A 70 4.27 -3.10 -12.87
N THR A 71 4.05 -3.46 -14.14
CA THR A 71 4.89 -4.44 -14.85
C THR A 71 6.34 -3.99 -15.00
N ASN A 72 6.60 -2.69 -15.06
CA ASN A 72 7.96 -2.15 -15.16
C ASN A 72 8.67 -2.21 -13.83
N TYR A 73 7.96 -1.88 -12.74
CA TYR A 73 8.48 -2.02 -11.37
C TYR A 73 8.83 -3.48 -11.08
N LEU A 74 7.94 -4.44 -11.41
CA LEU A 74 8.18 -5.87 -11.23
C LEU A 74 9.42 -6.38 -11.98
N LYS A 75 9.65 -5.90 -13.20
CA LYS A 75 10.84 -6.27 -13.97
C LYS A 75 12.13 -5.72 -13.34
N LYS A 76 12.09 -4.47 -12.85
CA LYS A 76 13.23 -3.80 -12.24
C LYS A 76 13.59 -4.40 -10.88
N HIS A 77 12.59 -4.90 -10.16
CA HIS A 77 12.70 -5.45 -8.80
C HIS A 77 12.36 -6.95 -8.75
N ALA A 78 12.77 -7.71 -9.77
CA ALA A 78 12.44 -9.13 -9.89
C ALA A 78 12.99 -9.97 -8.73
N GLU A 79 14.11 -9.56 -8.13
CA GLU A 79 14.77 -10.25 -7.02
C GLU A 79 14.13 -9.93 -5.65
N ASP A 80 13.36 -8.84 -5.55
CA ASP A 80 12.76 -8.39 -4.30
C ASP A 80 11.43 -9.12 -3.96
N GLY A 81 10.98 -10.05 -4.83
CA GLY A 81 9.85 -10.95 -4.57
C GLY A 81 8.46 -10.30 -4.70
N TYR A 82 8.35 -9.13 -5.32
CA TYR A 82 7.06 -8.47 -5.58
C TYR A 82 6.17 -9.27 -6.53
N GLN A 83 4.87 -9.18 -6.30
CA GLN A 83 3.83 -9.75 -7.13
C GLN A 83 2.86 -8.68 -7.62
N SER A 84 2.16 -8.98 -8.72
CA SER A 84 1.12 -8.08 -9.22
C SER A 84 0.05 -7.82 -8.16
N GLY A 85 -0.24 -6.56 -7.90
CA GLY A 85 -1.18 -6.10 -6.87
C GLY A 85 -0.53 -5.77 -5.53
N ASP A 86 0.80 -5.93 -5.40
CA ASP A 86 1.52 -5.43 -4.22
C ASP A 86 1.65 -3.91 -4.26
N TYR A 87 1.95 -3.34 -3.11
CA TYR A 87 2.25 -1.92 -2.96
C TYR A 87 3.72 -1.75 -2.59
N ALA A 88 4.34 -0.71 -3.12
CA ALA A 88 5.71 -0.32 -2.82
C ALA A 88 5.83 1.18 -2.71
N GLY A 89 6.87 1.67 -2.04
CA GLY A 89 7.22 3.09 -2.03
C GLY A 89 7.64 3.56 -3.41
N MET A 90 6.98 4.59 -3.91
CA MET A 90 7.23 5.14 -5.24
C MET A 90 8.17 6.35 -5.20
N THR A 91 8.08 7.15 -4.16
CA THR A 91 8.88 8.37 -3.98
C THR A 91 9.24 8.59 -2.51
N GLY A 92 10.13 9.54 -2.25
CA GLY A 92 10.48 10.01 -0.92
C GLY A 92 11.11 8.96 -0.01
N LEU A 93 10.85 9.08 1.28
CA LEU A 93 11.34 8.13 2.29
C LEU A 93 10.75 6.74 2.09
N GLU A 94 9.48 6.63 1.66
CA GLU A 94 8.85 5.33 1.37
C GLU A 94 9.65 4.55 0.32
N ALA A 95 10.09 5.19 -0.76
CA ALA A 95 10.89 4.53 -1.79
C ALA A 95 12.34 4.27 -1.33
N SER A 96 12.94 5.23 -0.62
CA SER A 96 14.35 5.13 -0.21
C SER A 96 14.58 4.03 0.83
N TYR A 97 13.60 3.80 1.69
CA TYR A 97 13.67 2.82 2.78
C TYR A 97 12.73 1.63 2.58
N GLU A 98 12.23 1.43 1.36
CA GLU A 98 11.28 0.37 1.03
C GLU A 98 11.72 -1.00 1.56
N LYS A 99 12.97 -1.40 1.36
CA LYS A 99 13.50 -2.70 1.84
C LYS A 99 13.41 -2.88 3.36
N ALA A 100 13.52 -1.80 4.12
CA ALA A 100 13.40 -1.85 5.57
C ALA A 100 11.93 -1.84 6.01
N LEU A 101 11.06 -1.16 5.27
CA LEU A 101 9.67 -0.94 5.62
C LEU A 101 8.75 -2.09 5.18
N MET A 102 9.07 -2.80 4.09
CA MET A 102 8.19 -3.81 3.52
C MET A 102 8.05 -5.09 4.36
N GLY A 103 9.06 -5.42 5.19
CA GLY A 103 9.09 -6.67 5.95
C GLY A 103 9.26 -7.92 5.09
N GLU A 104 8.96 -9.08 5.66
CA GLU A 104 8.99 -10.35 4.96
C GLU A 104 7.59 -10.95 4.86
N ARG A 105 7.27 -11.43 3.67
CA ARG A 105 5.97 -12.03 3.38
C ARG A 105 5.85 -13.42 4.01
N GLY A 106 4.72 -13.66 4.67
CA GLY A 106 4.33 -15.00 5.08
C GLY A 106 3.90 -15.86 3.88
N VAL A 107 4.07 -17.15 4.01
CA VAL A 107 3.64 -18.14 3.01
C VAL A 107 2.89 -19.24 3.71
N GLN A 108 1.70 -19.61 3.21
CA GLN A 108 0.96 -20.78 3.63
C GLN A 108 0.90 -21.81 2.49
N VAL A 109 1.25 -23.04 2.78
CA VAL A 109 1.18 -24.15 1.84
C VAL A 109 -0.10 -24.95 2.10
N LEU A 110 -1.07 -24.83 1.19
CA LEU A 110 -2.40 -25.39 1.33
C LEU A 110 -2.64 -26.57 0.38
N ILE A 111 -3.31 -27.58 0.88
CA ILE A 111 -3.81 -28.70 0.07
C ILE A 111 -5.15 -28.27 -0.55
N LYS A 112 -5.29 -28.44 -1.85
CA LYS A 112 -6.53 -28.17 -2.59
C LYS A 112 -7.02 -29.40 -3.33
N ASP A 113 -8.34 -29.56 -3.39
CA ASP A 113 -8.97 -30.60 -4.21
C ASP A 113 -9.05 -30.21 -5.70
N GLN A 114 -9.58 -31.11 -6.52
CA GLN A 114 -9.75 -30.90 -7.98
C GLN A 114 -10.70 -29.73 -8.31
N LEU A 115 -11.54 -29.32 -7.37
CA LEU A 115 -12.45 -28.18 -7.49
C LEU A 115 -11.84 -26.88 -6.89
N ASN A 116 -10.53 -26.91 -6.58
CA ASN A 116 -9.77 -25.79 -6.02
C ASN A 116 -10.23 -25.36 -4.59
N ARG A 117 -10.92 -26.23 -3.85
CA ARG A 117 -11.33 -26.00 -2.47
C ARG A 117 -10.21 -26.39 -1.51
N ILE A 118 -9.96 -25.53 -0.52
CA ILE A 118 -8.95 -25.76 0.51
C ILE A 118 -9.40 -26.91 1.39
N GLN A 119 -8.56 -27.92 1.53
CA GLN A 119 -8.77 -29.10 2.37
C GLN A 119 -8.01 -29.02 3.70
N GLY A 120 -7.00 -28.16 3.78
CA GLY A 120 -6.19 -27.97 4.97
C GLY A 120 -4.79 -27.47 4.64
N SER A 121 -3.95 -27.33 5.67
CA SER A 121 -2.53 -27.00 5.52
C SER A 121 -1.74 -28.27 5.14
N TYR A 122 -0.76 -28.12 4.27
CA TYR A 122 0.16 -29.18 3.93
C TYR A 122 1.04 -29.54 5.13
N GLU A 123 1.20 -30.82 5.44
CA GLU A 123 1.98 -31.33 6.59
C GLU A 123 1.69 -30.57 7.91
N ASN A 124 0.41 -30.27 8.18
CA ASN A 124 -0.03 -29.52 9.35
C ASN A 124 0.67 -28.15 9.51
N GLY A 125 1.05 -27.51 8.41
CA GLY A 125 1.69 -26.19 8.41
C GLY A 125 3.21 -26.21 8.62
N ALA A 126 3.86 -27.38 8.56
CA ALA A 126 5.31 -27.50 8.76
C ALA A 126 6.15 -26.70 7.74
N MET A 127 5.56 -26.41 6.58
CA MET A 127 6.20 -25.58 5.54
C MET A 127 5.68 -24.14 5.49
N ASP A 128 4.83 -23.76 6.42
CA ASP A 128 4.34 -22.39 6.51
C ASP A 128 5.44 -21.46 7.03
N LYS A 129 5.53 -20.26 6.47
CA LYS A 129 6.42 -19.19 6.92
C LYS A 129 5.56 -18.03 7.46
N GLU A 130 5.80 -17.63 8.69
CA GLU A 130 5.12 -16.47 9.27
C GLU A 130 5.56 -15.17 8.59
N ALA A 131 4.64 -14.20 8.50
CA ALA A 131 4.96 -12.87 8.01
C ALA A 131 5.74 -12.10 9.09
N VAL A 132 6.79 -11.40 8.69
CA VAL A 132 7.58 -10.54 9.56
C VAL A 132 7.31 -9.09 9.18
N ALA A 133 6.87 -8.28 10.17
CA ALA A 133 6.63 -6.85 9.93
C ALA A 133 7.94 -6.13 9.59
N GLY A 134 7.85 -5.10 8.75
CA GLY A 134 8.99 -4.22 8.46
C GLY A 134 9.44 -3.43 9.68
N SER A 135 10.63 -2.86 9.56
CA SER A 135 11.23 -2.04 10.62
C SER A 135 10.59 -0.66 10.69
N ASN A 136 10.52 -0.09 11.89
CA ASN A 136 10.14 1.31 12.05
C ASN A 136 11.28 2.23 11.60
N LEU A 137 10.94 3.29 10.88
CA LEU A 137 11.86 4.35 10.51
C LEU A 137 11.70 5.55 11.45
N TYR A 138 12.75 5.88 12.19
CA TYR A 138 12.81 7.05 13.04
C TYR A 138 13.57 8.15 12.32
N THR A 139 12.95 9.32 12.21
CA THR A 139 13.54 10.49 11.55
C THR A 139 13.78 11.61 12.55
N SER A 140 14.62 12.57 12.19
CA SER A 140 14.85 13.81 12.97
C SER A 140 13.79 14.88 12.68
N LEU A 141 12.81 14.60 11.80
CA LEU A 141 11.78 15.56 11.42
C LEU A 141 10.85 15.86 12.60
N ASP A 142 10.63 17.14 12.84
CA ASP A 142 9.60 17.68 13.72
C ASP A 142 8.36 17.97 12.87
N ILE A 143 7.30 17.20 13.09
CA ILE A 143 6.10 17.29 12.25
C ILE A 143 5.33 18.61 12.46
N ASP A 144 5.37 19.16 13.66
CA ASP A 144 4.70 20.43 13.96
C ASP A 144 5.44 21.58 13.27
N LEU A 145 6.78 21.57 13.28
CA LEU A 145 7.59 22.53 12.56
C LEU A 145 7.42 22.40 11.05
N GLN A 146 7.33 21.15 10.54
CA GLN A 146 7.05 20.88 9.13
C GLN A 146 5.70 21.47 8.71
N GLU A 147 4.63 21.20 9.46
CA GLU A 147 3.29 21.73 9.20
C GLU A 147 3.26 23.26 9.25
N PHE A 148 3.95 23.86 10.22
CA PHE A 148 4.08 25.31 10.32
C PHE A 148 4.80 25.88 9.09
N GLY A 149 5.90 25.28 8.67
CA GLY A 149 6.62 25.70 7.48
C GLY A 149 5.78 25.62 6.21
N GLU A 150 4.99 24.55 6.05
CA GLU A 150 4.07 24.41 4.92
C GLU A 150 2.96 25.48 4.93
N LYS A 151 2.41 25.81 6.10
CA LYS A 151 1.47 26.93 6.27
C LYS A 151 2.08 28.28 5.87
N LEU A 152 3.33 28.52 6.23
CA LEU A 152 4.05 29.76 5.83
C LEU A 152 4.26 29.85 4.32
N MET A 153 4.36 28.71 3.65
CA MET A 153 4.59 28.61 2.20
C MET A 153 3.30 28.56 1.37
N GLN A 154 2.13 28.62 2.00
CA GLN A 154 0.86 28.68 1.25
C GLN A 154 0.86 29.82 0.22
N ASN A 155 0.43 29.51 -1.01
CA ASN A 155 0.39 30.44 -2.16
C ASN A 155 1.77 31.02 -2.56
N LYS A 156 2.85 30.35 -2.21
CA LYS A 156 4.22 30.71 -2.59
C LYS A 156 4.90 29.52 -3.26
N VAL A 157 5.94 29.79 -4.03
CA VAL A 157 6.79 28.76 -4.64
C VAL A 157 8.19 28.90 -4.03
N GLY A 158 8.73 27.80 -3.54
CA GLY A 158 10.06 27.81 -2.92
C GLY A 158 10.23 26.69 -1.90
N SER A 159 11.29 26.79 -1.10
CA SER A 159 11.61 25.79 -0.09
C SER A 159 12.14 26.42 1.19
N ILE A 160 11.93 25.71 2.31
CA ILE A 160 12.49 26.01 3.62
C ILE A 160 13.18 24.74 4.12
N VAL A 161 14.42 24.86 4.58
CA VAL A 161 15.15 23.74 5.23
C VAL A 161 15.62 24.23 6.59
N ALA A 162 15.27 23.49 7.63
CA ALA A 162 15.76 23.71 8.99
C ALA A 162 16.61 22.53 9.43
N ILE A 163 17.82 22.81 9.90
CA ILE A 163 18.82 21.80 10.30
C ILE A 163 19.27 22.10 11.74
N ASP A 164 19.30 21.07 12.57
CA ASP A 164 19.92 21.17 13.89
C ASP A 164 21.45 21.26 13.73
N PRO A 165 22.08 22.37 14.14
CA PRO A 165 23.51 22.56 13.95
C PRO A 165 24.37 21.63 14.81
N LYS A 166 23.81 21.02 15.86
CA LYS A 166 24.53 20.11 16.74
C LYS A 166 24.62 18.69 16.19
N THR A 167 23.54 18.22 15.61
CA THR A 167 23.41 16.84 15.13
C THR A 167 23.56 16.72 13.61
N GLY A 168 23.33 17.81 12.87
CA GLY A 168 23.19 17.82 11.42
C GLY A 168 21.84 17.26 10.94
N GLY A 169 20.95 16.91 11.86
CA GLY A 169 19.64 16.34 11.53
C GLY A 169 18.72 17.40 10.89
N ILE A 170 18.02 16.98 9.83
CA ILE A 170 17.00 17.81 9.20
C ILE A 170 15.73 17.75 10.06
N ILE A 171 15.35 18.90 10.65
CA ILE A 171 14.17 18.99 11.52
C ILE A 171 12.92 19.43 10.76
N ALA A 172 13.07 20.15 9.63
CA ALA A 172 12.00 20.42 8.68
C ALA A 172 12.56 20.61 7.28
N MET A 173 11.83 20.15 6.27
CA MET A 173 12.18 20.33 4.86
C MET A 173 10.89 20.55 4.05
N VAL A 174 10.57 21.79 3.81
CA VAL A 174 9.37 22.20 3.12
C VAL A 174 9.67 22.51 1.66
N SER A 175 8.83 22.00 0.77
CA SER A 175 8.85 22.37 -0.65
C SER A 175 7.42 22.74 -1.05
N SER A 176 7.23 23.88 -1.67
CA SER A 176 5.92 24.38 -2.09
C SER A 176 5.91 24.58 -3.62
N PRO A 177 4.86 24.15 -4.31
CA PRO A 177 3.59 23.63 -3.77
C PRO A 177 3.71 22.24 -3.12
N THR A 178 2.84 21.98 -2.13
CA THR A 178 2.72 20.72 -1.43
C THR A 178 1.27 20.22 -1.47
N TYR A 179 1.05 18.99 -1.06
CA TYR A 179 -0.28 18.38 -1.02
C TYR A 179 -0.46 17.58 0.29
N ASN A 180 -1.70 17.19 0.59
CA ASN A 180 -1.97 16.31 1.72
C ASN A 180 -1.56 14.87 1.36
N PRO A 181 -0.62 14.22 2.09
CA PRO A 181 -0.18 12.86 1.80
C PRO A 181 -1.32 11.84 1.84
N GLY A 182 -2.36 12.09 2.63
CA GLY A 182 -3.56 11.27 2.68
C GLY A 182 -4.32 11.16 1.35
N TYR A 183 -4.17 12.12 0.44
CA TYR A 183 -4.81 12.09 -0.88
C TYR A 183 -4.29 10.95 -1.77
N LEU A 184 -3.07 10.52 -1.55
CA LEU A 184 -2.45 9.43 -2.33
C LEU A 184 -2.62 8.05 -1.71
N THR A 185 -3.50 7.92 -0.69
CA THR A 185 -3.82 6.66 -0.04
C THR A 185 -5.25 6.22 -0.31
N GLY A 186 -5.51 4.92 -0.25
CA GLY A 186 -6.85 4.34 -0.30
C GLY A 186 -7.57 4.48 -1.65
N PRO A 187 -8.90 4.34 -1.65
CA PRO A 187 -9.72 4.27 -2.87
C PRO A 187 -9.80 5.58 -3.66
N GLU A 188 -9.68 6.73 -2.99
CA GLU A 188 -9.79 8.06 -3.61
C GLU A 188 -8.50 8.50 -4.35
N ARG A 189 -7.42 7.75 -4.22
CA ARG A 189 -6.12 8.07 -4.81
C ARG A 189 -6.20 8.45 -6.30
N ARG A 190 -6.96 7.68 -7.11
CA ARG A 190 -7.03 7.94 -8.55
C ARG A 190 -7.62 9.30 -8.88
N ARG A 191 -8.59 9.74 -8.08
CA ARG A 191 -9.23 11.03 -8.22
C ARG A 191 -8.26 12.16 -7.90
N HIS A 192 -7.64 12.09 -6.72
CA HIS A 192 -6.71 13.13 -6.27
C HIS A 192 -5.42 13.17 -7.06
N PHE A 193 -4.94 12.01 -7.56
CA PHE A 193 -3.72 11.98 -8.39
C PHE A 193 -3.86 12.74 -9.70
N SER A 194 -5.08 12.90 -10.24
CA SER A 194 -5.32 13.70 -11.45
C SER A 194 -5.48 15.20 -11.16
N GLU A 195 -5.61 15.57 -9.89
CA GLU A 195 -5.77 16.96 -9.43
C GLU A 195 -4.43 17.58 -8.96
N LEU A 196 -3.39 16.76 -8.73
CA LEU A 196 -2.04 17.15 -8.32
C LEU A 196 -1.13 17.41 -9.53
#